data_61b024d6fe13bb66c5ea80989323d5bd
#
_entry.id   61b024d6fe13bb66c5ea80989323d5bd
#
_cell.length_a   1.000
_cell.length_b   1.000
_cell.length_c   1.000
_cell.angle_alpha   90.00
_cell.angle_beta   90.00
_cell.angle_gamma   90.00
#
_symmetry.space_group_name_H-M   'P 1'
#
loop_
_entity.id
_entity.type
_entity.pdbx_description
1 polymer ?
#
loop_
_entity_poly.entity_id
_entity_poly.type
_entity_poly.pdbx_seq_one_letter_code
_entity_poly.pdbx_strand_id
1 'polypeptide(L)'
;MFLNKLFLCNYNECNMEKKPVYYHDYLQLDKILGSQHPESFDNNLIPAHDEMLFIIIHQSYELWFKQILFEVDSAVAVMKQPAINDNTPELQTVVHRLNRVITILKVLVHQIDIMETMTPMDFLDFRDLLRPASGFQSWQFKTLEAKLGLQYEERYGKEYYTSQLYQPEIDTIKKAEQEKSLITVVNNWLERMPYFDSTENWKDFIATDQQENIHPYWSTYRACYSNSLAEAERNNLEVFNTIFIEGKQSGQLSAKASRAALFIMLYRGYPVMHLPFELLNNLLEIDEQMSTWRYRHMNMVQRMIGTRIGTGGSSGKDYLRAALDKHYIFKEFAGLTSFLIERSKLPALPASLIRNLSFNM
;
A
#
# COMPACT_ATOMS: atom_id res chain seq x y z
N MET A 1 15.29 -39.35 22.02
CA MET A 1 15.22 -40.32 20.93
C MET A 1 14.02 -40.00 20.03
N PHE A 2 14.05 -38.85 19.36
CA PHE A 2 13.10 -38.46 18.29
C PHE A 2 13.79 -37.35 17.49
N LEU A 3 14.63 -37.75 16.56
CA LEU A 3 15.22 -36.90 15.55
C LEU A 3 15.28 -37.70 14.25
N ASN A 4 14.98 -37.05 13.16
CA ASN A 4 15.08 -37.49 11.76
C ASN A 4 13.83 -38.18 11.16
N LYS A 5 12.85 -37.37 10.74
CA LYS A 5 12.23 -37.58 9.45
C LYS A 5 12.50 -36.37 8.58
N LEU A 6 13.73 -36.31 8.06
CA LEU A 6 14.02 -35.47 6.90
C LEU A 6 13.30 -36.05 5.70
N PHE A 7 12.63 -35.16 4.99
CA PHE A 7 11.98 -35.36 3.72
C PHE A 7 12.97 -35.93 2.68
N LEU A 8 13.00 -37.23 2.54
CA LEU A 8 13.38 -37.86 1.30
C LEU A 8 12.13 -37.88 0.44
N CYS A 9 11.97 -36.85 -0.38
CA CYS A 9 11.02 -36.87 -1.48
C CYS A 9 11.45 -38.01 -2.41
N ASN A 10 10.71 -39.10 -2.42
CA ASN A 10 10.92 -40.18 -3.37
C ASN A 10 10.72 -39.64 -4.78
N TYR A 11 11.81 -39.51 -5.51
CA TYR A 11 11.88 -39.01 -6.91
C TYR A 11 11.10 -39.89 -7.91
N ASN A 12 10.50 -40.98 -7.49
CA ASN A 12 9.90 -41.96 -8.36
C ASN A 12 8.34 -41.97 -8.44
N GLU A 13 7.64 -41.05 -7.78
CA GLU A 13 6.14 -41.06 -7.82
C GLU A 13 5.49 -39.81 -8.44
N CYS A 14 6.23 -38.96 -9.15
CA CYS A 14 5.67 -37.77 -9.77
C CYS A 14 5.83 -37.75 -11.31
N ASN A 15 5.77 -38.91 -11.95
CA ASN A 15 5.56 -39.02 -13.41
C ASN A 15 4.07 -39.09 -13.72
N MET A 16 3.29 -38.13 -13.28
CA MET A 16 2.09 -37.78 -14.03
C MET A 16 2.55 -37.11 -15.30
N GLU A 17 2.38 -37.76 -16.45
CA GLU A 17 2.58 -37.14 -17.76
C GLU A 17 1.77 -35.83 -17.78
N LYS A 18 2.46 -34.69 -17.61
CA LYS A 18 1.83 -33.37 -17.74
C LYS A 18 1.32 -33.29 -19.17
N LYS A 19 0.01 -33.26 -19.33
CA LYS A 19 -0.57 -32.95 -20.64
C LYS A 19 -0.01 -31.65 -21.15
N PRO A 20 0.41 -31.57 -22.41
CA PRO A 20 0.89 -30.31 -23.00
C PRO A 20 -0.21 -29.26 -22.85
N VAL A 21 0.20 -28.06 -22.42
CA VAL A 21 -0.72 -26.95 -22.22
C VAL A 21 -0.57 -26.01 -23.42
N TYR A 22 -1.66 -25.77 -24.13
CA TYR A 22 -1.70 -24.79 -25.21
C TYR A 22 -1.94 -23.39 -24.66
N TYR A 23 -1.31 -22.40 -25.25
CA TYR A 23 -1.41 -20.98 -24.88
C TYR A 23 -2.86 -20.50 -24.78
N HIS A 24 -3.65 -20.80 -25.80
CA HIS A 24 -5.06 -20.44 -25.89
C HIS A 24 -5.89 -21.00 -24.72
N ASP A 25 -5.73 -22.31 -24.45
CA ASP A 25 -6.47 -23.02 -23.39
C ASP A 25 -6.02 -22.58 -22.00
N TYR A 26 -4.70 -22.39 -21.82
CA TYR A 26 -4.14 -21.95 -20.54
C TYR A 26 -4.61 -20.57 -20.16
N LEU A 27 -4.64 -19.63 -21.11
CA LEU A 27 -5.10 -18.26 -20.87
C LEU A 27 -6.62 -18.10 -20.97
N GLN A 28 -7.36 -19.15 -21.38
CA GLN A 28 -8.81 -19.09 -21.59
C GLN A 28 -9.21 -17.94 -22.53
N LEU A 29 -8.49 -17.83 -23.66
CA LEU A 29 -8.63 -16.71 -24.58
C LEU A 29 -10.04 -16.52 -25.12
N ASP A 30 -10.80 -17.60 -25.37
CA ASP A 30 -12.21 -17.52 -25.76
C ASP A 30 -13.05 -16.71 -24.78
N LYS A 31 -12.79 -16.88 -23.46
CA LYS A 31 -13.54 -16.16 -22.43
C LYS A 31 -13.12 -14.70 -22.33
N ILE A 32 -11.80 -14.41 -22.46
CA ILE A 32 -11.30 -13.05 -22.34
C ILE A 32 -11.65 -12.23 -23.56
N LEU A 33 -11.41 -12.77 -24.78
CA LEU A 33 -11.63 -12.05 -26.03
C LEU A 33 -13.11 -12.08 -26.46
N GLY A 34 -13.94 -12.92 -25.86
CA GLY A 34 -15.37 -12.98 -26.10
C GLY A 34 -16.22 -12.27 -25.03
N SER A 35 -15.60 -11.51 -24.11
CA SER A 35 -16.32 -10.85 -23.01
C SER A 35 -16.66 -9.38 -23.26
N GLN A 36 -16.39 -8.85 -24.44
CA GLN A 36 -16.71 -7.48 -24.81
C GLN A 36 -18.04 -7.44 -25.57
N HIS A 37 -19.05 -6.84 -24.92
CA HIS A 37 -20.40 -6.69 -25.47
C HIS A 37 -20.81 -5.22 -25.42
N PRO A 38 -20.50 -4.42 -26.47
CA PRO A 38 -20.90 -3.02 -26.52
C PRO A 38 -22.42 -2.88 -26.67
N GLU A 39 -23.04 -2.11 -25.80
CA GLU A 39 -24.48 -1.84 -25.79
C GLU A 39 -24.94 -1.11 -27.09
N SER A 40 -24.06 -0.25 -27.63
CA SER A 40 -24.38 0.49 -28.86
C SER A 40 -24.38 -0.39 -30.12
N PHE A 41 -23.86 -1.63 -30.05
CA PHE A 41 -23.83 -2.55 -31.21
C PHE A 41 -25.12 -3.35 -31.33
N ASP A 42 -25.97 -3.30 -30.30
CA ASP A 42 -27.25 -3.96 -30.25
C ASP A 42 -28.40 -3.02 -30.64
N ASN A 43 -29.58 -3.60 -30.94
CA ASN A 43 -30.87 -2.89 -31.04
C ASN A 43 -31.01 -1.80 -32.11
N ASN A 44 -30.42 -1.96 -33.30
CA ASN A 44 -30.51 -1.01 -34.41
C ASN A 44 -29.98 0.42 -34.09
N LEU A 45 -29.08 0.53 -33.12
CA LEU A 45 -28.37 1.76 -32.82
C LEU A 45 -27.22 1.97 -33.82
N ILE A 46 -26.72 3.19 -33.88
CA ILE A 46 -25.47 3.47 -34.58
C ILE A 46 -24.33 3.02 -33.66
N PRO A 47 -23.50 2.03 -34.09
CA PRO A 47 -22.40 1.55 -33.25
C PRO A 47 -21.42 2.68 -32.89
N ALA A 48 -21.18 2.88 -31.62
CA ALA A 48 -20.16 3.79 -31.13
C ALA A 48 -18.80 3.08 -31.05
N HIS A 49 -17.87 3.50 -31.90
CA HIS A 49 -16.57 2.81 -32.07
C HIS A 49 -15.79 2.72 -30.76
N ASP A 50 -15.75 3.81 -29.99
CA ASP A 50 -14.94 3.94 -28.77
C ASP A 50 -15.52 3.22 -27.55
N GLU A 51 -16.74 2.68 -27.63
CA GLU A 51 -17.29 1.86 -26.57
C GLU A 51 -16.48 0.57 -26.36
N MET A 52 -15.93 -0.02 -27.43
CA MET A 52 -15.01 -1.16 -27.32
C MET A 52 -13.76 -0.79 -26.53
N LEU A 53 -13.16 0.36 -26.80
CA LEU A 53 -12.00 0.86 -26.05
C LEU A 53 -12.36 1.05 -24.56
N PHE A 54 -13.52 1.65 -24.27
CA PHE A 54 -14.02 1.87 -22.91
C PHE A 54 -14.13 0.55 -22.14
N ILE A 55 -14.72 -0.48 -22.74
CA ILE A 55 -14.87 -1.81 -22.14
C ILE A 55 -13.50 -2.43 -21.84
N ILE A 56 -12.61 -2.50 -22.84
CA ILE A 56 -11.30 -3.16 -22.72
C ILE A 56 -10.46 -2.49 -21.64
N ILE A 57 -10.44 -1.16 -21.58
CA ILE A 57 -9.70 -0.44 -20.56
C ILE A 57 -10.22 -0.77 -19.16
N HIS A 58 -11.51 -0.77 -18.93
CA HIS A 58 -12.09 -1.11 -17.63
C HIS A 58 -11.86 -2.58 -17.24
N GLN A 59 -11.99 -3.50 -18.19
CA GLN A 59 -11.65 -4.92 -17.97
C GLN A 59 -10.17 -5.09 -17.60
N SER A 60 -9.27 -4.37 -18.26
CA SER A 60 -7.83 -4.43 -17.94
C SER A 60 -7.52 -3.88 -16.55
N TYR A 61 -8.19 -2.79 -16.10
CA TYR A 61 -8.10 -2.32 -14.72
C TYR A 61 -8.53 -3.40 -13.72
N GLU A 62 -9.66 -4.03 -13.94
CA GLU A 62 -10.18 -5.07 -13.03
C GLU A 62 -9.25 -6.30 -12.98
N LEU A 63 -8.63 -6.69 -14.09
CA LEU A 63 -7.64 -7.77 -14.11
C LEU A 63 -6.37 -7.39 -13.33
N TRP A 64 -5.91 -6.14 -13.44
CA TRP A 64 -4.77 -5.65 -12.65
C TRP A 64 -5.11 -5.51 -11.17
N PHE A 65 -6.30 -5.05 -10.82
CA PHE A 65 -6.75 -5.04 -9.42
C PHE A 65 -6.75 -6.44 -8.81
N LYS A 66 -7.21 -7.45 -9.57
CA LYS A 66 -7.14 -8.84 -9.14
C LYS A 66 -5.70 -9.29 -8.87
N GLN A 67 -4.75 -8.93 -9.74
CA GLN A 67 -3.34 -9.28 -9.53
C GLN A 67 -2.75 -8.54 -8.33
N ILE A 68 -3.04 -7.25 -8.15
CA ILE A 68 -2.59 -6.49 -6.99
C ILE A 68 -3.14 -7.09 -5.70
N LEU A 69 -4.42 -7.44 -5.66
CA LEU A 69 -5.03 -8.12 -4.50
C LEU A 69 -4.32 -9.42 -4.17
N PHE A 70 -3.96 -10.21 -5.17
CA PHE A 70 -3.23 -11.46 -4.99
C PHE A 70 -1.83 -11.24 -4.39
N GLU A 71 -1.09 -10.23 -4.83
CA GLU A 71 0.21 -9.86 -4.27
C GLU A 71 0.10 -9.32 -2.84
N VAL A 72 -0.88 -8.45 -2.58
CA VAL A 72 -1.13 -7.88 -1.24
C VAL A 72 -1.54 -8.97 -0.26
N ASP A 73 -2.47 -9.86 -0.63
CA ASP A 73 -2.88 -10.99 0.22
C ASP A 73 -1.70 -11.88 0.57
N SER A 74 -0.84 -12.12 -0.39
CA SER A 74 0.36 -12.90 -0.20
C SER A 74 1.37 -12.22 0.71
N ALA A 75 1.59 -10.90 0.56
CA ALA A 75 2.45 -10.11 1.44
C ALA A 75 1.91 -10.11 2.88
N VAL A 76 0.61 -9.89 3.06
CA VAL A 76 -0.05 -9.92 4.36
C VAL A 76 0.05 -11.31 5.01
N ALA A 77 -0.15 -12.40 4.24
CA ALA A 77 -0.02 -13.76 4.75
C ALA A 77 1.40 -14.06 5.24
N VAL A 78 2.40 -13.61 4.51
CA VAL A 78 3.80 -13.72 4.93
C VAL A 78 4.06 -12.90 6.19
N MET A 79 3.67 -11.63 6.23
CA MET A 79 3.88 -10.72 7.37
C MET A 79 3.13 -11.14 8.65
N LYS A 80 2.08 -11.95 8.54
CA LYS A 80 1.36 -12.54 9.71
C LYS A 80 2.18 -13.61 10.44
N GLN A 81 3.22 -14.16 9.84
CA GLN A 81 4.03 -15.21 10.46
C GLN A 81 4.85 -14.63 11.64
N PRO A 82 4.90 -15.33 12.79
CA PRO A 82 5.54 -14.79 13.99
C PRO A 82 7.07 -14.72 13.89
N ALA A 83 7.68 -15.46 12.97
CA ALA A 83 9.12 -15.62 12.84
C ALA A 83 9.79 -14.76 11.76
N ILE A 84 9.04 -13.85 11.12
CA ILE A 84 9.65 -12.96 10.13
C ILE A 84 10.57 -11.96 10.81
N ASN A 85 11.81 -11.98 10.39
CA ASN A 85 12.84 -11.04 10.80
C ASN A 85 13.26 -10.15 9.61
N ASP A 86 14.09 -9.16 9.90
CA ASP A 86 14.62 -8.18 8.95
C ASP A 86 15.58 -8.77 7.90
N ASN A 87 16.16 -9.95 8.16
CA ASN A 87 17.16 -10.62 7.32
C ASN A 87 16.69 -11.98 6.78
N THR A 88 15.39 -12.23 6.72
CA THR A 88 14.87 -13.53 6.23
C THR A 88 14.43 -13.44 4.76
N PRO A 89 14.48 -14.56 4.01
CA PRO A 89 14.00 -14.63 2.63
C PRO A 89 12.52 -14.23 2.48
N GLU A 90 11.74 -14.40 3.54
CA GLU A 90 10.33 -14.03 3.59
C GLU A 90 10.14 -12.52 3.46
N LEU A 91 10.96 -11.71 4.15
CA LEU A 91 10.90 -10.25 4.01
C LEU A 91 11.30 -9.81 2.60
N GLN A 92 12.33 -10.42 2.01
CA GLN A 92 12.70 -10.19 0.61
C GLN A 92 11.52 -10.50 -0.33
N THR A 93 10.78 -11.57 -0.04
CA THR A 93 9.58 -11.94 -0.82
C THR A 93 8.49 -10.87 -0.71
N VAL A 94 8.24 -10.33 0.48
CA VAL A 94 7.28 -9.24 0.69
C VAL A 94 7.70 -8.00 -0.11
N VAL A 95 8.94 -7.56 0.03
CA VAL A 95 9.48 -6.39 -0.70
C VAL A 95 9.35 -6.59 -2.21
N HIS A 96 9.69 -7.78 -2.73
CA HIS A 96 9.55 -8.10 -4.16
C HIS A 96 8.08 -8.02 -4.64
N ARG A 97 7.12 -8.53 -3.86
CA ARG A 97 5.70 -8.47 -4.20
C ARG A 97 5.16 -7.04 -4.19
N LEU A 98 5.53 -6.24 -3.20
CA LEU A 98 5.14 -4.83 -3.16
C LEU A 98 5.75 -4.01 -4.30
N ASN A 99 6.99 -4.30 -4.70
CA ASN A 99 7.60 -3.73 -5.91
C ASN A 99 6.79 -4.06 -7.18
N ARG A 100 6.25 -5.29 -7.26
CA ARG A 100 5.35 -5.67 -8.37
C ARG A 100 4.04 -4.88 -8.32
N VAL A 101 3.45 -4.70 -7.13
CA VAL A 101 2.26 -3.85 -6.95
C VAL A 101 2.53 -2.43 -7.46
N ILE A 102 3.65 -1.81 -7.08
CA ILE A 102 4.06 -0.49 -7.55
C ILE A 102 4.17 -0.45 -9.07
N THR A 103 4.82 -1.45 -9.66
CA THR A 103 5.00 -1.53 -11.11
C THR A 103 3.65 -1.62 -11.83
N ILE A 104 2.71 -2.42 -11.32
CA ILE A 104 1.36 -2.52 -11.88
C ILE A 104 0.62 -1.18 -11.73
N LEU A 105 0.70 -0.53 -10.58
CA LEU A 105 0.07 0.78 -10.36
C LEU A 105 0.60 1.83 -11.36
N LYS A 106 1.90 1.83 -11.68
CA LYS A 106 2.48 2.68 -12.74
C LYS A 106 1.86 2.38 -14.10
N VAL A 107 1.63 1.12 -14.43
CA VAL A 107 0.91 0.74 -15.66
C VAL A 107 -0.52 1.30 -15.65
N LEU A 108 -1.24 1.19 -14.52
CA LEU A 108 -2.59 1.75 -14.38
C LEU A 108 -2.63 3.27 -14.57
N VAL A 109 -1.63 3.99 -14.07
CA VAL A 109 -1.48 5.43 -14.31
C VAL A 109 -1.31 5.72 -15.81
N HIS A 110 -0.46 4.96 -16.50
CA HIS A 110 -0.23 5.13 -17.94
C HIS A 110 -1.42 4.72 -18.82
N GLN A 111 -2.25 3.78 -18.37
CA GLN A 111 -3.46 3.40 -19.11
C GLN A 111 -4.47 4.55 -19.27
N ILE A 112 -4.41 5.57 -18.40
CA ILE A 112 -5.21 6.78 -18.56
C ILE A 112 -4.87 7.50 -19.88
N ASP A 113 -3.62 7.47 -20.35
CA ASP A 113 -3.20 8.06 -21.62
C ASP A 113 -3.98 7.46 -22.79
N ILE A 114 -4.26 6.15 -22.74
CA ILE A 114 -5.04 5.45 -23.76
C ILE A 114 -6.52 5.91 -23.69
N MET A 115 -7.09 5.99 -22.48
CA MET A 115 -8.46 6.46 -22.31
C MET A 115 -8.64 7.92 -22.77
N GLU A 116 -7.64 8.76 -22.58
CA GLU A 116 -7.65 10.17 -22.99
C GLU A 116 -7.57 10.37 -24.52
N THR A 117 -7.34 9.31 -25.31
CA THR A 117 -7.47 9.37 -26.78
C THR A 117 -8.91 9.46 -27.24
N MET A 118 -9.87 8.98 -26.43
CA MET A 118 -11.30 9.17 -26.63
C MET A 118 -11.68 10.64 -26.43
N THR A 119 -12.46 11.21 -27.33
CA THR A 119 -12.97 12.58 -27.15
C THR A 119 -14.28 12.61 -26.32
N PRO A 120 -14.65 13.75 -25.74
CA PRO A 120 -15.95 13.88 -25.07
C PRO A 120 -17.14 13.53 -25.96
N MET A 121 -17.07 13.81 -27.26
CA MET A 121 -18.14 13.50 -28.21
C MET A 121 -18.26 11.99 -28.42
N ASP A 122 -17.14 11.28 -28.59
CA ASP A 122 -17.12 9.83 -28.74
C ASP A 122 -17.73 9.14 -27.52
N PHE A 123 -17.42 9.64 -26.30
CA PHE A 123 -18.02 9.12 -25.06
C PHE A 123 -19.53 9.39 -24.98
N LEU A 124 -20.00 10.55 -25.46
CA LEU A 124 -21.42 10.90 -25.41
C LEU A 124 -22.26 10.02 -26.33
N ASP A 125 -21.70 9.43 -27.38
CA ASP A 125 -22.42 8.57 -28.33
C ASP A 125 -22.97 7.30 -27.65
N PHE A 126 -22.34 6.81 -26.57
CA PHE A 126 -22.80 5.60 -25.85
C PHE A 126 -23.05 5.80 -24.34
N ARG A 127 -22.64 6.94 -23.78
CA ARG A 127 -22.70 7.19 -22.34
C ARG A 127 -24.05 6.90 -21.69
N ASP A 128 -25.14 7.31 -22.33
CA ASP A 128 -26.48 7.17 -21.75
C ASP A 128 -26.97 5.72 -21.76
N LEU A 129 -26.38 4.84 -22.59
CA LEU A 129 -26.65 3.40 -22.61
C LEU A 129 -26.03 2.69 -21.38
N LEU A 130 -25.01 3.29 -20.78
CA LEU A 130 -24.31 2.68 -19.63
C LEU A 130 -25.05 2.84 -18.30
N ARG A 131 -26.10 3.66 -18.21
CA ARG A 131 -26.79 3.91 -16.94
C ARG A 131 -27.49 2.66 -16.41
N PRO A 132 -27.36 2.33 -15.11
CA PRO A 132 -26.70 3.06 -14.01
C PRO A 132 -25.24 2.63 -13.73
N ALA A 133 -24.56 1.94 -14.65
CA ALA A 133 -23.19 1.47 -14.46
C ALA A 133 -22.21 2.63 -14.19
N SER A 134 -21.28 2.41 -13.27
CA SER A 134 -20.31 3.41 -12.82
C SER A 134 -19.02 2.77 -12.33
N GLY A 135 -17.88 3.42 -12.55
CA GLY A 135 -16.59 3.03 -11.96
C GLY A 135 -16.60 2.97 -10.43
N PHE A 136 -17.55 3.67 -9.78
CA PHE A 136 -17.76 3.54 -8.33
C PHE A 136 -18.24 2.15 -7.89
N GLN A 137 -18.63 1.30 -8.82
CA GLN A 137 -19.02 -0.09 -8.58
C GLN A 137 -17.84 -1.07 -8.59
N SER A 138 -16.60 -0.61 -8.83
CA SER A 138 -15.42 -1.48 -8.68
C SER A 138 -15.24 -1.89 -7.22
N TRP A 139 -15.76 -3.06 -6.88
CA TRP A 139 -15.58 -3.64 -5.55
C TRP A 139 -14.15 -4.09 -5.29
N GLN A 140 -13.40 -4.48 -6.34
CA GLN A 140 -12.01 -4.88 -6.22
C GLN A 140 -11.13 -3.71 -5.75
N PHE A 141 -11.34 -2.51 -6.31
CA PHE A 141 -10.60 -1.32 -5.87
C PHE A 141 -10.89 -0.97 -4.41
N LYS A 142 -12.16 -1.04 -3.99
CA LYS A 142 -12.56 -0.81 -2.59
C LYS A 142 -11.98 -1.85 -1.63
N THR A 143 -11.94 -3.12 -2.06
CA THR A 143 -11.31 -4.22 -1.31
C THR A 143 -9.81 -4.00 -1.19
N LEU A 144 -9.14 -3.51 -2.25
CA LEU A 144 -7.73 -3.18 -2.22
C LEU A 144 -7.42 -2.10 -1.18
N GLU A 145 -8.18 -1.00 -1.18
CA GLU A 145 -8.04 0.06 -0.18
C GLU A 145 -8.17 -0.48 1.25
N ALA A 146 -9.17 -1.34 1.52
CA ALA A 146 -9.37 -1.97 2.82
C ALA A 146 -8.19 -2.87 3.22
N LYS A 147 -7.71 -3.71 2.30
CA LYS A 147 -6.58 -4.62 2.55
C LYS A 147 -5.25 -3.89 2.78
N LEU A 148 -5.06 -2.74 2.16
CA LEU A 148 -3.92 -1.86 2.45
C LEU A 148 -4.04 -1.22 3.83
N GLY A 149 -5.25 -0.86 4.26
CA GLY A 149 -5.52 -0.34 5.61
C GLY A 149 -6.36 0.92 5.69
N LEU A 150 -7.04 1.32 4.59
CA LEU A 150 -7.97 2.44 4.66
C LEU A 150 -9.14 2.09 5.58
N GLN A 151 -9.27 2.84 6.67
CA GLN A 151 -10.34 2.63 7.65
C GLN A 151 -11.69 3.12 7.11
N TYR A 152 -12.78 2.47 7.52
CA TYR A 152 -14.13 2.88 7.15
C TYR A 152 -14.43 4.33 7.52
N GLU A 153 -13.94 4.79 8.69
CA GLU A 153 -14.12 6.14 9.21
C GLU A 153 -13.44 7.21 8.35
N GLU A 154 -12.38 6.85 7.65
CA GLU A 154 -11.62 7.74 6.75
C GLU A 154 -12.21 7.81 5.35
N ARG A 155 -13.10 6.85 4.98
CA ARG A 155 -13.74 6.83 3.67
C ARG A 155 -14.66 8.03 3.48
N TYR A 156 -14.50 8.71 2.37
CA TYR A 156 -15.44 9.75 1.97
C TYR A 156 -16.76 9.12 1.49
N GLY A 157 -17.90 9.67 1.96
CA GLY A 157 -19.23 9.19 1.55
C GLY A 157 -19.57 7.79 2.08
N LYS A 158 -19.33 7.54 3.35
CA LYS A 158 -19.42 6.26 4.08
C LYS A 158 -20.57 5.32 3.66
N GLU A 159 -21.79 5.85 3.49
CA GLU A 159 -22.94 5.03 3.10
C GLU A 159 -23.05 4.88 1.57
N TYR A 160 -22.50 5.83 0.83
CA TYR A 160 -22.59 5.86 -0.62
C TYR A 160 -21.71 4.79 -1.29
N TYR A 161 -20.56 4.45 -0.70
CA TYR A 161 -19.60 3.56 -1.36
C TYR A 161 -20.11 2.12 -1.54
N THR A 162 -21.11 1.68 -0.77
CA THR A 162 -21.75 0.37 -0.90
C THR A 162 -23.14 0.44 -1.55
N SER A 163 -23.74 1.63 -1.66
CA SER A 163 -25.16 1.80 -2.06
C SER A 163 -25.49 1.30 -3.47
N GLN A 164 -24.48 1.13 -4.33
CA GLN A 164 -24.65 0.70 -5.74
C GLN A 164 -24.00 -0.64 -6.03
N LEU A 165 -23.67 -1.41 -4.99
CA LEU A 165 -23.03 -2.73 -5.11
C LEU A 165 -24.05 -3.84 -4.83
N TYR A 166 -23.79 -5.00 -5.42
CA TYR A 166 -24.52 -6.22 -5.05
C TYR A 166 -24.08 -6.74 -3.68
N GLN A 167 -24.97 -7.44 -2.97
CA GLN A 167 -24.71 -7.91 -1.60
C GLN A 167 -23.42 -8.75 -1.47
N PRO A 168 -23.09 -9.69 -2.39
CA PRO A 168 -21.83 -10.45 -2.30
C PRO A 168 -20.58 -9.59 -2.39
N GLU A 169 -20.63 -8.48 -3.13
CA GLU A 169 -19.53 -7.51 -3.26
C GLU A 169 -19.35 -6.72 -1.97
N ILE A 170 -20.48 -6.28 -1.39
CA ILE A 170 -20.51 -5.61 -0.07
C ILE A 170 -19.91 -6.53 1.00
N ASP A 171 -20.32 -7.78 1.04
CA ASP A 171 -19.85 -8.77 2.01
C ASP A 171 -18.34 -9.02 1.86
N THR A 172 -17.82 -9.03 0.62
CA THR A 172 -16.39 -9.15 0.33
C THR A 172 -15.60 -7.97 0.87
N ILE A 173 -16.09 -6.75 0.66
CA ILE A 173 -15.42 -5.53 1.16
C ILE A 173 -15.45 -5.51 2.70
N LYS A 174 -16.61 -5.77 3.31
CA LYS A 174 -16.75 -5.81 4.78
C LYS A 174 -15.86 -6.85 5.42
N LYS A 175 -15.72 -8.02 4.79
CA LYS A 175 -14.78 -9.05 5.24
C LYS A 175 -13.34 -8.53 5.21
N ALA A 176 -12.93 -7.87 4.13
CA ALA A 176 -11.59 -7.29 4.01
C ALA A 176 -11.33 -6.20 5.08
N GLU A 177 -12.33 -5.39 5.41
CA GLU A 177 -12.24 -4.39 6.47
C GLU A 177 -12.09 -4.98 7.88
N GLN A 178 -12.56 -6.20 8.11
CA GLN A 178 -12.43 -6.92 9.39
C GLN A 178 -11.12 -7.70 9.51
N GLU A 179 -10.45 -7.97 8.40
CA GLU A 179 -9.17 -8.69 8.38
C GLU A 179 -8.01 -7.76 8.74
N LYS A 180 -6.89 -8.33 9.20
CA LYS A 180 -5.66 -7.57 9.40
C LYS A 180 -5.15 -7.04 8.07
N SER A 181 -5.11 -5.73 7.93
CA SER A 181 -4.60 -5.03 6.76
C SER A 181 -3.07 -5.04 6.69
N LEU A 182 -2.51 -4.60 5.56
CA LEU A 182 -1.07 -4.49 5.35
C LEU A 182 -0.42 -3.57 6.40
N ILE A 183 -0.98 -2.38 6.64
CA ILE A 183 -0.42 -1.47 7.66
C ILE A 183 -0.45 -2.09 9.05
N THR A 184 -1.51 -2.85 9.40
CA THR A 184 -1.62 -3.52 10.69
C THR A 184 -0.51 -4.57 10.88
N VAL A 185 -0.24 -5.40 9.86
CA VAL A 185 0.80 -6.44 9.99
C VAL A 185 2.20 -5.84 9.96
N VAL A 186 2.42 -4.74 9.23
CA VAL A 186 3.68 -3.99 9.26
C VAL A 186 3.88 -3.33 10.61
N ASN A 187 2.85 -2.69 11.19
CA ASN A 187 2.91 -2.16 12.56
C ASN A 187 3.37 -3.23 13.55
N ASN A 188 2.72 -4.39 13.55
CA ASN A 188 3.05 -5.51 14.45
C ASN A 188 4.46 -6.04 14.22
N TRP A 189 4.96 -6.01 13.00
CA TRP A 189 6.34 -6.39 12.68
C TRP A 189 7.35 -5.38 13.21
N LEU A 190 7.10 -4.08 13.02
CA LEU A 190 7.93 -3.00 13.55
C LEU A 190 8.03 -3.01 15.08
N GLU A 191 6.93 -3.33 15.78
CA GLU A 191 6.92 -3.46 17.25
C GLU A 191 7.89 -4.52 17.78
N ARG A 192 8.31 -5.46 16.94
CA ARG A 192 9.25 -6.54 17.31
C ARG A 192 10.71 -6.15 17.15
N MET A 193 11.02 -4.92 16.73
CA MET A 193 12.40 -4.47 16.63
C MET A 193 13.15 -4.67 17.95
N PRO A 194 14.23 -5.49 18.01
CA PRO A 194 14.81 -5.93 19.27
C PRO A 194 15.80 -4.92 19.88
N TYR A 195 16.13 -3.86 19.13
CA TYR A 195 17.29 -3.03 19.49
C TYR A 195 17.08 -2.21 20.75
N PHE A 196 15.85 -1.81 21.08
CA PHE A 196 15.52 -0.97 22.23
C PHE A 196 15.13 -1.78 23.48
N ASP A 197 14.81 -3.05 23.34
CA ASP A 197 14.35 -3.90 24.45
C ASP A 197 15.50 -4.44 25.29
N SER A 198 16.76 -4.39 24.81
CA SER A 198 17.94 -4.90 25.50
C SER A 198 18.84 -3.78 26.01
N THR A 199 19.00 -3.67 27.32
CA THR A 199 19.94 -2.72 27.95
C THR A 199 21.40 -2.99 27.56
N GLU A 200 21.76 -4.24 27.24
CA GLU A 200 23.08 -4.62 26.79
C GLU A 200 23.46 -3.94 25.47
N ASN A 201 22.51 -3.72 24.57
CA ASN A 201 22.75 -3.00 23.32
C ASN A 201 23.20 -1.55 23.55
N TRP A 202 22.84 -0.96 24.70
CA TRP A 202 23.03 0.45 24.98
C TRP A 202 24.00 0.74 26.14
N LYS A 203 24.67 -0.29 26.66
CA LYS A 203 25.58 -0.13 27.83
C LYS A 203 26.72 0.87 27.60
N ASP A 204 27.21 0.97 26.35
CA ASP A 204 28.29 1.88 25.99
C ASP A 204 27.76 3.19 25.34
N PHE A 205 26.44 3.44 25.41
CA PHE A 205 25.84 4.64 24.83
C PHE A 205 26.10 5.86 25.72
N ILE A 206 26.68 6.89 25.12
CA ILE A 206 26.92 8.16 25.82
C ILE A 206 25.71 9.07 25.58
N ALA A 207 24.83 9.13 26.56
CA ALA A 207 23.69 10.00 26.51
C ALA A 207 24.11 11.46 26.81
N THR A 208 23.71 12.38 25.95
CA THR A 208 23.91 13.83 26.15
C THR A 208 22.77 14.50 26.88
N ASP A 209 21.62 13.85 26.94
CA ASP A 209 20.45 14.23 27.72
C ASP A 209 19.88 12.98 28.38
N GLN A 210 19.64 13.02 29.70
CA GLN A 210 19.05 11.91 30.44
C GLN A 210 17.82 12.42 31.17
N GLN A 211 16.68 11.81 30.83
CA GLN A 211 15.41 12.07 31.51
C GLN A 211 14.94 10.77 32.16
N GLU A 212 14.39 10.87 33.36
CA GLU A 212 13.84 9.73 34.06
C GLU A 212 12.73 9.05 33.24
N ASN A 213 12.74 7.73 33.20
CA ASN A 213 11.77 6.90 32.48
C ASN A 213 11.77 7.01 30.94
N ILE A 214 12.76 7.66 30.35
CA ILE A 214 12.92 7.76 28.90
C ILE A 214 14.17 6.99 28.48
N HIS A 215 14.07 6.21 27.40
CA HIS A 215 15.23 5.53 26.84
C HIS A 215 16.33 6.54 26.46
N PRO A 216 17.59 6.36 26.87
CA PRO A 216 18.67 7.36 26.70
C PRO A 216 18.88 7.81 25.27
N TYR A 217 18.69 6.92 24.29
CA TYR A 217 18.76 7.25 22.86
C TYR A 217 17.69 8.29 22.48
N TRP A 218 16.43 8.08 22.88
CA TRP A 218 15.34 8.97 22.47
C TRP A 218 15.44 10.34 23.13
N SER A 219 15.92 10.40 24.36
CA SER A 219 16.24 11.64 25.05
C SER A 219 17.34 12.43 24.33
N THR A 220 18.46 11.76 23.99
CA THR A 220 19.56 12.35 23.22
C THR A 220 19.11 12.77 21.82
N TYR A 221 18.36 11.93 21.12
CA TYR A 221 17.84 12.25 19.79
C TYR A 221 16.93 13.47 19.81
N ARG A 222 16.06 13.57 20.81
CA ARG A 222 15.19 14.73 21.02
C ARG A 222 16.01 16.04 21.13
N ALA A 223 17.10 16.03 21.86
CA ALA A 223 17.98 17.20 21.98
C ALA A 223 18.60 17.56 20.62
N CYS A 224 19.12 16.59 19.88
CA CYS A 224 19.65 16.81 18.53
C CYS A 224 18.58 17.34 17.57
N TYR A 225 17.38 16.76 17.61
CA TYR A 225 16.24 17.19 16.78
C TYR A 225 15.82 18.64 17.11
N SER A 226 15.62 18.95 18.40
CA SER A 226 15.26 20.30 18.85
C SER A 226 16.26 21.35 18.38
N ASN A 227 17.56 21.03 18.41
CA ASN A 227 18.63 21.94 17.97
C ASN A 227 18.70 22.06 16.44
N SER A 228 18.06 21.20 15.69
CA SER A 228 18.02 21.23 14.22
C SER A 228 16.85 22.04 13.66
N LEU A 229 15.81 22.27 14.47
CA LEU A 229 14.58 22.93 14.04
C LEU A 229 14.78 24.43 13.85
N ALA A 230 14.28 24.95 12.73
CA ALA A 230 14.06 26.39 12.55
C ALA A 230 12.92 26.88 13.46
N GLU A 231 12.86 28.19 13.71
CA GLU A 231 11.83 28.78 14.58
C GLU A 231 10.39 28.42 14.12
N ALA A 232 10.16 28.45 12.79
CA ALA A 232 8.86 28.12 12.21
C ALA A 232 8.47 26.63 12.33
N GLU A 233 9.43 25.77 12.66
CA GLU A 233 9.24 24.31 12.76
C GLU A 233 9.09 23.81 14.21
N ARG A 234 9.18 24.70 15.19
CA ARG A 234 9.19 24.33 16.62
C ARG A 234 7.94 23.57 17.07
N ASN A 235 6.81 23.76 16.41
CA ASN A 235 5.60 22.99 16.69
C ASN A 235 5.79 21.48 16.47
N ASN A 236 6.72 21.07 15.59
CA ASN A 236 7.04 19.67 15.36
C ASN A 236 7.64 18.99 16.60
N LEU A 237 8.26 19.76 17.51
CA LEU A 237 8.81 19.22 18.76
C LEU A 237 7.72 18.70 19.70
N GLU A 238 6.55 19.32 19.72
CA GLU A 238 5.41 18.86 20.52
C GLU A 238 4.89 17.52 19.99
N VAL A 239 4.75 17.40 18.66
CA VAL A 239 4.36 16.15 18.00
C VAL A 239 5.41 15.06 18.24
N PHE A 240 6.70 15.40 18.12
CA PHE A 240 7.79 14.49 18.44
C PHE A 240 7.68 13.97 19.88
N ASN A 241 7.52 14.86 20.85
CA ASN A 241 7.40 14.50 22.27
C ASN A 241 6.21 13.55 22.49
N THR A 242 5.06 13.85 21.91
CA THR A 242 3.86 13.03 22.03
C THR A 242 4.10 11.59 21.57
N ILE A 243 4.72 11.39 20.41
CA ILE A 243 4.91 10.07 19.81
C ILE A 243 6.13 9.35 20.44
N PHE A 244 7.30 10.00 20.44
CA PHE A 244 8.57 9.32 20.72
C PHE A 244 8.98 9.36 22.20
N ILE A 245 8.51 10.35 22.96
CA ILE A 245 8.82 10.50 24.39
C ILE A 245 7.68 9.94 25.25
N GLU A 246 6.48 10.48 25.09
CA GLU A 246 5.31 10.08 25.88
C GLU A 246 4.74 8.72 25.45
N GLY A 247 5.07 8.24 24.26
CA GLY A 247 4.62 6.95 23.76
C GLY A 247 3.14 6.90 23.38
N LYS A 248 2.54 8.03 23.04
CA LYS A 248 1.13 8.09 22.61
C LYS A 248 1.02 7.66 21.16
N GLN A 249 0.02 6.84 20.88
CA GLN A 249 -0.30 6.44 19.51
C GLN A 249 -0.85 7.65 18.74
N SER A 250 -0.41 7.79 17.48
CA SER A 250 -0.93 8.78 16.55
C SER A 250 -1.41 8.06 15.30
N GLY A 251 -2.72 7.77 15.20
CA GLY A 251 -3.29 7.07 14.06
C GLY A 251 -3.17 5.54 14.15
N GLN A 252 -2.78 4.88 13.04
CA GLN A 252 -2.70 3.42 12.94
C GLN A 252 -1.38 2.84 13.44
N LEU A 253 -0.31 3.64 13.49
CA LEU A 253 0.97 3.20 14.02
C LEU A 253 1.05 3.39 15.54
N SER A 254 1.47 2.35 16.24
CA SER A 254 1.84 2.46 17.63
C SER A 254 3.11 3.29 17.82
N ALA A 255 3.29 3.87 19.01
CA ALA A 255 4.52 4.60 19.32
C ALA A 255 5.78 3.71 19.18
N LYS A 256 5.69 2.42 19.51
CA LYS A 256 6.79 1.46 19.37
C LYS A 256 7.13 1.25 17.90
N ALA A 257 6.12 1.06 17.04
CA ALA A 257 6.30 0.95 15.59
C ALA A 257 6.85 2.23 14.97
N SER A 258 6.36 3.40 15.39
CA SER A 258 6.85 4.70 14.93
C SER A 258 8.33 4.92 15.27
N ARG A 259 8.75 4.54 16.49
CA ARG A 259 10.15 4.56 16.91
C ARG A 259 11.01 3.64 16.05
N ALA A 260 10.55 2.41 15.80
CA ALA A 260 11.25 1.45 14.95
C ALA A 260 11.39 1.96 13.52
N ALA A 261 10.30 2.47 12.93
CA ALA A 261 10.32 3.01 11.57
C ALA A 261 11.27 4.21 11.45
N LEU A 262 11.20 5.17 12.39
CA LEU A 262 12.13 6.31 12.39
C LEU A 262 13.58 5.83 12.53
N PHE A 263 13.89 4.88 13.40
CA PHE A 263 15.23 4.33 13.56
C PHE A 263 15.75 3.68 12.27
N ILE A 264 14.92 2.91 11.57
CA ILE A 264 15.25 2.35 10.25
C ILE A 264 15.62 3.46 9.26
N MET A 265 14.83 4.53 9.21
CA MET A 265 15.07 5.66 8.29
C MET A 265 16.38 6.39 8.61
N LEU A 266 16.67 6.62 9.89
CA LEU A 266 17.87 7.32 10.35
C LEU A 266 19.16 6.52 10.08
N TYR A 267 19.10 5.21 10.29
CA TYR A 267 20.28 4.33 10.20
C TYR A 267 20.25 3.39 8.99
N ARG A 268 19.53 3.75 7.94
CA ARG A 268 19.42 2.98 6.67
C ARG A 268 20.76 2.67 6.01
N GLY A 269 21.85 3.32 6.43
CA GLY A 269 23.20 3.03 5.95
C GLY A 269 23.77 1.69 6.43
N TYR A 270 23.19 1.09 7.46
CA TYR A 270 23.56 -0.26 7.90
C TYR A 270 22.88 -1.31 7.01
N PRO A 271 23.63 -2.31 6.48
CA PRO A 271 23.07 -3.30 5.55
C PRO A 271 21.83 -4.02 6.07
N VAL A 272 21.76 -4.33 7.37
CA VAL A 272 20.59 -4.98 8.00
C VAL A 272 19.31 -4.14 7.91
N MET A 273 19.43 -2.82 7.81
CA MET A 273 18.30 -1.89 7.66
C MET A 273 17.83 -1.72 6.22
N HIS A 274 18.51 -2.31 5.23
CA HIS A 274 18.19 -2.09 3.83
C HIS A 274 16.81 -2.62 3.46
N LEU A 275 16.52 -3.90 3.71
CA LEU A 275 15.19 -4.47 3.41
C LEU A 275 14.06 -3.84 4.24
N PRO A 276 14.22 -3.59 5.56
CA PRO A 276 13.29 -2.80 6.34
C PRO A 276 12.99 -1.43 5.73
N PHE A 277 14.01 -0.71 5.30
CA PHE A 277 13.85 0.60 4.66
C PHE A 277 13.12 0.50 3.32
N GLU A 278 13.47 -0.48 2.48
CA GLU A 278 12.79 -0.75 1.20
C GLU A 278 11.31 -1.09 1.41
N LEU A 279 10.98 -1.86 2.45
CA LEU A 279 9.59 -2.12 2.80
C LEU A 279 8.82 -0.81 3.07
N LEU A 280 9.36 0.08 3.92
CA LEU A 280 8.73 1.36 4.24
C LEU A 280 8.60 2.24 2.99
N ASN A 281 9.64 2.30 2.17
CA ASN A 281 9.63 3.06 0.93
C ASN A 281 8.58 2.55 -0.07
N ASN A 282 8.41 1.24 -0.17
CA ASN A 282 7.39 0.63 -1.03
C ASN A 282 5.96 1.00 -0.59
N LEU A 283 5.70 1.10 0.71
CA LEU A 283 4.39 1.54 1.21
C LEU A 283 4.10 2.98 0.78
N LEU A 284 5.07 3.87 0.91
CA LEU A 284 4.95 5.26 0.47
C LEU A 284 4.73 5.36 -1.04
N GLU A 285 5.49 4.60 -1.82
CA GLU A 285 5.37 4.59 -3.28
C GLU A 285 4.00 4.06 -3.74
N ILE A 286 3.41 3.07 -3.04
CA ILE A 286 2.04 2.60 -3.31
C ILE A 286 1.04 3.74 -3.13
N ASP A 287 1.11 4.50 -2.04
CA ASP A 287 0.23 5.65 -1.79
C ASP A 287 0.41 6.73 -2.87
N GLU A 288 1.65 7.02 -3.24
CA GLU A 288 1.97 8.00 -4.29
C GLU A 288 1.36 7.60 -5.63
N GLN A 289 1.52 6.33 -6.04
CA GLN A 289 0.97 5.86 -7.30
C GLN A 289 -0.57 5.81 -7.28
N MET A 290 -1.19 5.40 -6.18
CA MET A 290 -2.64 5.42 -6.02
C MET A 290 -3.19 6.86 -6.05
N SER A 291 -2.50 7.80 -5.42
CA SER A 291 -2.86 9.22 -5.43
C SER A 291 -2.71 9.83 -6.82
N THR A 292 -1.63 9.51 -7.53
CA THR A 292 -1.39 9.93 -8.91
C THR A 292 -2.49 9.41 -9.84
N TRP A 293 -2.85 8.14 -9.70
CA TRP A 293 -3.94 7.54 -10.47
C TRP A 293 -5.28 8.25 -10.20
N ARG A 294 -5.65 8.49 -8.93
CA ARG A 294 -6.88 9.21 -8.58
C ARG A 294 -6.91 10.63 -9.15
N TYR A 295 -5.79 11.34 -9.06
CA TYR A 295 -5.66 12.69 -9.60
C TYR A 295 -5.84 12.72 -11.12
N ARG A 296 -5.16 11.85 -11.84
CA ARG A 296 -5.28 11.74 -13.30
C ARG A 296 -6.68 11.33 -13.72
N HIS A 297 -7.26 10.34 -13.05
CA HIS A 297 -8.62 9.88 -13.28
C HIS A 297 -9.64 11.01 -13.06
N MET A 298 -9.53 11.77 -11.98
CA MET A 298 -10.39 12.93 -11.72
C MET A 298 -10.32 13.96 -12.84
N ASN A 299 -9.13 14.31 -13.27
CA ASN A 299 -8.93 15.28 -14.36
C ASN A 299 -9.49 14.77 -15.68
N MET A 300 -9.27 13.50 -16.01
CA MET A 300 -9.84 12.86 -17.18
C MET A 300 -11.37 12.89 -17.15
N VAL A 301 -11.99 12.50 -16.03
CA VAL A 301 -13.46 12.55 -15.87
C VAL A 301 -13.97 13.97 -16.05
N GLN A 302 -13.33 14.99 -15.44
CA GLN A 302 -13.72 16.37 -15.62
C GLN A 302 -13.63 16.83 -17.08
N ARG A 303 -12.59 16.40 -17.79
CA ARG A 303 -12.40 16.71 -19.22
C ARG A 303 -13.46 16.04 -20.10
N MET A 304 -13.89 14.81 -19.73
CA MET A 304 -14.88 14.03 -20.51
C MET A 304 -16.31 14.49 -20.31
N ILE A 305 -16.73 14.81 -19.11
CA ILE A 305 -18.14 15.12 -18.79
C ILE A 305 -18.36 16.51 -18.20
N GLY A 306 -17.30 17.28 -17.90
CA GLY A 306 -17.40 18.61 -17.31
C GLY A 306 -18.15 18.61 -15.98
N THR A 307 -19.20 19.42 -15.88
CA THR A 307 -20.08 19.51 -14.70
C THR A 307 -21.30 18.59 -14.76
N ARG A 308 -21.41 17.74 -15.77
CA ARG A 308 -22.54 16.82 -15.91
C ARG A 308 -22.50 15.77 -14.80
N ILE A 309 -23.69 15.31 -14.39
CA ILE A 309 -23.83 14.20 -13.43
C ILE A 309 -23.28 12.91 -14.06
N GLY A 310 -22.45 12.17 -13.33
CA GLY A 310 -21.94 10.87 -13.76
C GLY A 310 -23.04 9.84 -14.01
N THR A 311 -22.73 8.76 -14.72
CA THR A 311 -23.71 7.67 -15.01
C THR A 311 -24.27 7.04 -13.72
N GLY A 312 -23.50 7.02 -12.64
CA GLY A 312 -23.94 6.57 -11.31
C GLY A 312 -24.71 7.61 -10.46
N GLY A 313 -25.11 8.74 -11.03
CA GLY A 313 -26.01 9.72 -10.37
C GLY A 313 -25.35 10.71 -9.41
N SER A 314 -24.02 10.74 -9.26
CA SER A 314 -23.29 11.69 -8.42
C SER A 314 -22.48 12.71 -9.25
N SER A 315 -22.15 13.89 -8.64
CA SER A 315 -21.09 14.75 -9.19
C SER A 315 -19.73 14.08 -8.93
N GLY A 316 -19.27 13.29 -9.90
CA GLY A 316 -18.04 12.47 -9.75
C GLY A 316 -16.82 13.27 -9.30
N LYS A 317 -16.73 14.56 -9.69
CA LYS A 317 -15.59 15.43 -9.38
C LYS A 317 -15.39 15.66 -7.88
N ASP A 318 -16.45 16.03 -7.17
CA ASP A 318 -16.34 16.39 -5.74
C ASP A 318 -16.01 15.17 -4.89
N TYR A 319 -16.59 14.01 -5.23
CA TYR A 319 -16.24 12.74 -4.60
C TYR A 319 -14.76 12.37 -4.84
N LEU A 320 -14.32 12.42 -6.10
CA LEU A 320 -12.94 12.07 -6.48
C LEU A 320 -11.91 13.00 -5.83
N ARG A 321 -12.25 14.32 -5.73
CA ARG A 321 -11.39 15.28 -5.05
C ARG A 321 -11.27 15.01 -3.56
N ALA A 322 -12.40 14.77 -2.90
CA ALA A 322 -12.38 14.45 -1.47
C ALA A 322 -11.69 13.11 -1.16
N ALA A 323 -11.81 12.12 -2.05
CA ALA A 323 -11.08 10.87 -1.95
C ALA A 323 -9.57 11.09 -2.14
N LEU A 324 -9.15 11.97 -3.05
CA LEU A 324 -7.75 12.32 -3.25
C LEU A 324 -7.12 12.87 -1.97
N ASP A 325 -7.81 13.78 -1.27
CA ASP A 325 -7.30 14.45 -0.07
C ASP A 325 -7.27 13.54 1.17
N LYS A 326 -8.14 12.52 1.23
CA LYS A 326 -8.35 11.72 2.44
C LYS A 326 -7.79 10.29 2.41
N HIS A 327 -7.60 9.71 1.24
CA HIS A 327 -7.28 8.30 1.09
C HIS A 327 -5.77 8.00 1.03
N TYR A 328 -4.96 8.73 1.82
CA TYR A 328 -3.56 8.38 2.09
C TYR A 328 -3.51 7.36 3.23
N ILE A 329 -3.14 6.13 2.90
CA ILE A 329 -3.17 4.99 3.83
C ILE A 329 -1.90 4.99 4.70
N PHE A 330 -0.74 5.28 4.10
CA PHE A 330 0.56 5.22 4.75
C PHE A 330 1.10 6.60 5.15
N LYS A 331 0.21 7.59 5.30
CA LYS A 331 0.52 8.99 5.65
C LYS A 331 1.38 9.13 6.91
N GLU A 332 1.26 8.21 7.86
CA GLU A 332 2.03 8.24 9.10
C GLU A 332 3.51 7.96 8.84
N PHE A 333 3.84 7.01 7.95
CA PHE A 333 5.23 6.80 7.53
C PHE A 333 5.81 8.03 6.81
N ALA A 334 5.02 8.67 5.95
CA ALA A 334 5.41 9.93 5.31
C ALA A 334 5.68 11.03 6.36
N GLY A 335 4.82 11.12 7.39
CA GLY A 335 4.96 12.08 8.48
C GLY A 335 6.25 11.92 9.28
N LEU A 336 6.82 10.70 9.35
CA LEU A 336 8.11 10.47 10.04
C LEU A 336 9.27 11.26 9.42
N THR A 337 9.20 11.62 8.15
CA THR A 337 10.24 12.44 7.51
C THR A 337 10.41 13.80 8.16
N SER A 338 9.37 14.33 8.78
CA SER A 338 9.43 15.60 9.55
C SER A 338 10.34 15.52 10.77
N PHE A 339 10.69 14.33 11.20
CA PHE A 339 11.54 14.10 12.37
C PHE A 339 12.98 13.70 12.01
N LEU A 340 13.35 13.71 10.74
CA LEU A 340 14.72 13.43 10.29
C LEU A 340 15.64 14.63 10.55
N ILE A 341 16.91 14.35 10.83
CA ILE A 341 17.97 15.35 10.96
C ILE A 341 19.15 15.03 10.04
N GLU A 342 20.07 15.96 9.90
CA GLU A 342 21.30 15.76 9.15
C GLU A 342 22.11 14.58 9.72
N ARG A 343 22.68 13.75 8.85
CA ARG A 343 23.46 12.57 9.25
C ARG A 343 24.62 12.89 10.19
N SER A 344 25.25 14.04 10.01
CA SER A 344 26.35 14.50 10.86
C SER A 344 25.93 14.83 12.30
N LYS A 345 24.64 15.03 12.53
CA LYS A 345 24.06 15.35 13.83
C LYS A 345 23.43 14.14 14.53
N LEU A 346 23.43 12.96 13.86
CA LEU A 346 22.88 11.75 14.45
C LEU A 346 23.69 11.31 15.67
N PRO A 347 23.04 10.87 16.75
CA PRO A 347 23.75 10.20 17.85
C PRO A 347 24.55 9.01 17.34
N ALA A 348 25.82 8.91 17.75
CA ALA A 348 26.62 7.74 17.42
C ALA A 348 26.02 6.49 18.11
N LEU A 349 25.86 5.41 17.37
CA LEU A 349 25.42 4.16 17.94
C LEU A 349 26.54 3.53 18.79
N PRO A 350 26.21 2.89 19.91
CA PRO A 350 27.21 2.24 20.75
C PRO A 350 27.80 1.00 20.05
N ALA A 351 29.06 0.68 20.34
CA ALA A 351 29.77 -0.44 19.75
C ALA A 351 29.05 -1.80 20.02
N SER A 352 28.38 -1.92 21.16
CA SER A 352 27.54 -3.07 21.51
C SER A 352 26.39 -3.28 20.53
N LEU A 353 25.69 -2.21 20.11
CA LEU A 353 24.61 -2.28 19.13
C LEU A 353 25.17 -2.49 17.71
N ILE A 354 26.23 -1.79 17.32
CA ILE A 354 26.83 -1.91 15.98
C ILE A 354 27.23 -3.37 15.69
N ARG A 355 27.75 -4.10 16.69
CA ARG A 355 28.05 -5.53 16.55
C ARG A 355 26.82 -6.36 16.19
N ASN A 356 25.64 -6.01 16.73
CA ASN A 356 24.39 -6.70 16.41
C ASN A 356 23.81 -6.30 15.05
N LEU A 357 24.29 -5.20 14.47
CA LEU A 357 23.93 -4.74 13.11
C LEU A 357 24.93 -5.23 12.05
N SER A 358 25.92 -6.05 12.41
CA SER A 358 26.99 -6.52 11.54
C SER A 358 27.13 -8.03 11.61
N PHE A 359 27.79 -8.65 10.62
CA PHE A 359 28.23 -10.03 10.76
C PHE A 359 29.20 -10.12 11.93
N ASN A 360 28.95 -11.07 12.86
CA ASN A 360 29.88 -11.36 13.92
C ASN A 360 31.19 -11.95 13.32
N MET A 361 32.33 -11.29 13.57
CA MET A 361 33.64 -11.83 13.32
C MET A 361 34.03 -12.78 14.45
#